data_059ee08fa77fcbf839dc8658167ba3c8
#
_entry.id   059ee08fa77fcbf839dc8658167ba3c8
#
_cell.length_a   1.000
_cell.length_b   1.000
_cell.length_c   1.000
_cell.angle_alpha   90.00
_cell.angle_beta   90.00
_cell.angle_gamma   90.00
#
_symmetry.space_group_name_H-M   'P 1'
#
loop_
_entity.id
_entity.type
_entity.pdbx_description
1 polymer ?
#
loop_
_entity_poly.entity_id
_entity_poly.type
_entity_poly.pdbx_seq_one_letter_code
_entity_poly.pdbx_strand_id
1 'polypeptide(L)'
;MQNPICALDYETYCDVSIKDVGLDNYVNHPSFQPLFAKLHVETASSQETKTFYLMEDTPGGPQWYDLGDYLMHQPVAGHNVEFEARVSNKYMQNMDSVQWVDTAVLSRHLGGSSALEKAAVQFRQEKKLETGKALIKKFCMGGLKTYEQYLSDHDWAAFEFYCEIDARLSWELAQYHSLSQTEARFYNITTAMNRTGWYVDVAEVQLMQ
;
A
#
# COMPACT_ATOMS: atom_id res chain seq x y z
N MET A 1 -0.27 10.79 -18.86
CA MET A 1 0.36 9.59 -18.23
C MET A 1 -0.34 8.37 -18.81
N GLN A 2 0.37 7.27 -18.95
CA GLN A 2 -0.21 6.00 -19.33
C GLN A 2 -1.04 5.48 -18.14
N ASN A 3 -2.20 4.86 -18.40
CA ASN A 3 -2.98 4.24 -17.32
C ASN A 3 -2.17 3.12 -16.69
N PRO A 4 -2.22 2.96 -15.36
CA PRO A 4 -1.53 1.86 -14.69
C PRO A 4 -2.13 0.53 -15.13
N ILE A 5 -1.28 -0.44 -15.39
CA ILE A 5 -1.66 -1.81 -15.75
C ILE A 5 -1.60 -2.75 -14.55
N CYS A 6 -1.14 -2.28 -13.40
CA CYS A 6 -1.20 -3.01 -12.13
C CYS A 6 -1.52 -2.11 -10.95
N ALA A 7 -1.99 -2.73 -9.86
CA ALA A 7 -2.17 -2.08 -8.57
C ALA A 7 -1.70 -2.98 -7.44
N LEU A 8 -1.09 -2.37 -6.44
CA LEU A 8 -0.45 -3.03 -5.31
C LEU A 8 -1.14 -2.66 -4.01
N ASP A 9 -1.26 -3.64 -3.12
CA ASP A 9 -1.67 -3.46 -1.72
C ASP A 9 -0.85 -4.40 -0.83
N TYR A 10 -0.29 -3.89 0.27
CA TYR A 10 0.49 -4.65 1.25
C TYR A 10 -0.28 -4.85 2.54
N GLU A 11 -0.18 -6.06 3.08
CA GLU A 11 -0.55 -6.31 4.47
C GLU A 11 0.69 -6.54 5.32
N THR A 12 0.73 -5.86 6.46
CA THR A 12 1.92 -5.83 7.32
C THR A 12 1.56 -5.99 8.79
N TYR A 13 2.46 -6.61 9.55
CA TYR A 13 2.38 -6.64 11.00
C TYR A 13 3.28 -5.56 11.60
N CYS A 14 2.80 -4.92 12.67
CA CYS A 14 3.61 -4.14 13.60
C CYS A 14 2.91 -4.07 14.96
N ASP A 15 3.67 -4.03 16.05
CA ASP A 15 3.13 -3.89 17.41
C ASP A 15 2.82 -2.45 17.80
N VAL A 16 3.12 -1.48 16.94
CA VAL A 16 2.75 -0.07 17.08
C VAL A 16 1.76 0.34 15.99
N SER A 17 0.96 1.36 16.26
CA SER A 17 0.02 1.89 15.28
C SER A 17 0.70 2.94 14.40
N ILE A 18 0.52 2.85 13.09
CA ILE A 18 0.99 3.86 12.12
C ILE A 18 0.45 5.27 12.44
N LYS A 19 -0.74 5.37 13.06
CA LYS A 19 -1.36 6.65 13.43
C LYS A 19 -0.62 7.32 14.59
N ASP A 20 -0.01 6.53 15.46
CA ASP A 20 0.65 7.04 16.65
C ASP A 20 2.11 7.43 16.37
N VAL A 21 2.78 6.68 15.49
CA VAL A 21 4.21 6.87 15.25
C VAL A 21 4.55 7.51 13.89
N GLY A 22 3.59 7.58 12.96
CA GLY A 22 3.79 8.04 11.59
C GLY A 22 4.41 6.95 10.68
N LEU A 23 4.33 7.18 9.37
CA LEU A 23 4.70 6.19 8.36
C LEU A 23 6.17 5.76 8.45
N ASP A 24 7.10 6.71 8.56
CA ASP A 24 8.52 6.41 8.58
C ASP A 24 8.93 5.59 9.81
N ASN A 25 8.44 5.97 10.98
CA ASN A 25 8.72 5.24 12.22
C ASN A 25 8.03 3.86 12.22
N TYR A 26 6.85 3.77 11.64
CA TYR A 26 6.13 2.50 11.50
C TYR A 26 6.90 1.50 10.63
N VAL A 27 7.27 1.90 9.41
CA VAL A 27 8.00 1.02 8.47
C VAL A 27 9.40 0.67 8.99
N ASN A 28 10.05 1.57 9.75
CA ASN A 28 11.37 1.32 10.34
C ASN A 28 11.31 0.73 11.76
N HIS A 29 10.12 0.44 12.28
CA HIS A 29 9.99 -0.15 13.61
C HIS A 29 10.62 -1.55 13.66
N PRO A 30 11.30 -1.95 14.76
CA PRO A 30 11.93 -3.28 14.87
C PRO A 30 10.96 -4.46 14.70
N SER A 31 9.69 -4.28 15.09
CA SER A 31 8.65 -5.32 14.94
C SER A 31 7.93 -5.29 13.58
N PHE A 32 8.27 -4.33 12.70
CA PHE A 32 7.62 -4.23 11.40
C PHE A 32 7.96 -5.43 10.52
N GLN A 33 6.93 -6.14 10.07
CA GLN A 33 7.05 -7.33 9.23
C GLN A 33 6.02 -7.27 8.10
N PRO A 34 6.44 -7.18 6.82
CA PRO A 34 5.55 -7.44 5.70
C PRO A 34 5.07 -8.89 5.72
N LEU A 35 3.77 -9.09 5.57
CA LEU A 35 3.16 -10.43 5.56
C LEU A 35 3.03 -10.94 4.12
N PHE A 36 2.33 -10.19 3.32
CA PHE A 36 2.17 -10.46 1.89
C PHE A 36 1.78 -9.19 1.13
N ALA A 37 1.82 -9.30 -0.20
CA ALA A 37 1.28 -8.31 -1.11
C ALA A 37 0.29 -8.95 -2.09
N LYS A 38 -0.72 -8.20 -2.48
CA LYS A 38 -1.59 -8.51 -3.62
C LYS A 38 -1.29 -7.54 -4.75
N LEU A 39 -0.97 -8.09 -5.90
CA LEU A 39 -0.76 -7.34 -7.13
C LEU A 39 -1.84 -7.69 -8.13
N HIS A 40 -2.76 -6.76 -8.37
CA HIS A 40 -3.74 -6.87 -9.44
C HIS A 40 -3.10 -6.42 -10.76
N VAL A 41 -3.15 -7.26 -11.78
CA VAL A 41 -2.46 -7.04 -13.07
C VAL A 41 -3.48 -7.18 -14.19
N GLU A 42 -3.48 -6.21 -15.11
CA GLU A 42 -4.16 -6.32 -16.39
C GLU A 42 -3.16 -6.77 -17.46
N THR A 43 -3.51 -7.82 -18.17
CA THR A 43 -2.78 -8.30 -19.34
C THR A 43 -3.62 -8.09 -20.60
N ALA A 44 -3.04 -8.31 -21.78
CA ALA A 44 -3.78 -8.18 -23.04
C ALA A 44 -5.00 -9.12 -23.17
N SER A 45 -5.07 -10.18 -22.37
CA SER A 45 -6.09 -11.23 -22.46
C SER A 45 -6.88 -11.47 -21.18
N SER A 46 -6.42 -10.97 -20.03
CA SER A 46 -7.03 -11.24 -18.73
C SER A 46 -6.68 -10.21 -17.67
N GLN A 47 -7.46 -10.20 -16.61
CA GLN A 47 -7.12 -9.57 -15.33
C GLN A 47 -6.91 -10.69 -14.30
N GLU A 48 -5.88 -10.58 -13.51
CA GLU A 48 -5.56 -11.53 -12.44
C GLU A 48 -4.96 -10.83 -11.23
N THR A 49 -5.11 -11.44 -10.06
CA THR A 49 -4.42 -10.98 -8.85
C THR A 49 -3.41 -12.03 -8.41
N LYS A 50 -2.17 -11.59 -8.21
CA LYS A 50 -1.06 -12.43 -7.73
C LYS A 50 -0.83 -12.17 -6.25
N THR A 51 -0.49 -13.23 -5.51
CA THR A 51 -0.05 -13.12 -4.12
C THR A 51 1.46 -13.30 -4.05
N PHE A 52 2.11 -12.43 -3.29
CA PHE A 52 3.54 -12.52 -2.96
C PHE A 52 3.67 -12.61 -1.44
N TYR A 53 4.15 -13.73 -0.93
CA TYR A 53 4.43 -13.88 0.50
C TYR A 53 5.79 -13.28 0.82
N LEU A 54 5.84 -12.45 1.87
CA LEU A 54 6.97 -11.57 2.16
C LEU A 54 7.61 -11.82 3.53
N MET A 55 7.09 -12.80 4.27
CA MET A 55 7.63 -13.20 5.56
C MET A 55 8.97 -13.94 5.38
N GLU A 56 9.91 -13.73 6.31
CA GLU A 56 11.26 -14.31 6.25
C GLU A 56 11.26 -15.84 6.28
N ASP A 57 10.26 -16.44 6.93
CA ASP A 57 10.09 -17.88 7.05
C ASP A 57 9.21 -18.51 5.94
N THR A 58 8.89 -17.74 4.90
CA THR A 58 8.20 -18.26 3.70
C THR A 58 9.06 -19.35 3.04
N PRO A 59 8.51 -20.52 2.68
CA PRO A 59 9.24 -21.53 1.93
C PRO A 59 9.82 -20.98 0.63
N GLY A 60 11.15 -21.09 0.47
CA GLY A 60 11.87 -20.48 -0.66
C GLY A 60 12.29 -19.03 -0.43
N GLY A 61 11.96 -18.46 0.74
CA GLY A 61 12.24 -17.08 1.11
C GLY A 61 11.19 -16.08 0.65
N PRO A 62 11.28 -14.82 1.12
CA PRO A 62 10.34 -13.77 0.77
C PRO A 62 10.44 -13.39 -0.72
N GLN A 63 9.30 -13.22 -1.38
CA GLN A 63 9.16 -13.06 -2.84
C GLN A 63 9.38 -11.62 -3.31
N TRP A 64 10.32 -10.88 -2.72
CA TRP A 64 10.61 -9.48 -3.07
C TRP A 64 11.14 -9.30 -4.49
N TYR A 65 11.97 -10.24 -4.97
CA TYR A 65 12.55 -10.17 -6.31
C TYR A 65 11.46 -10.26 -7.38
N ASP A 66 10.59 -11.26 -7.25
CA ASP A 66 9.51 -11.51 -8.20
C ASP A 66 8.52 -10.32 -8.23
N LEU A 67 8.17 -9.78 -7.05
CA LEU A 67 7.33 -8.60 -6.94
C LEU A 67 7.99 -7.38 -7.60
N GLY A 68 9.27 -7.13 -7.31
CA GLY A 68 10.04 -6.00 -7.84
C GLY A 68 10.10 -5.98 -9.36
N ASP A 69 10.23 -7.15 -10.00
CA ASP A 69 10.24 -7.27 -11.46
C ASP A 69 8.92 -6.74 -12.08
N TYR A 70 7.78 -7.03 -11.46
CA TYR A 70 6.50 -6.45 -11.90
C TYR A 70 6.43 -4.93 -11.74
N LEU A 71 6.94 -4.38 -10.64
CA LEU A 71 6.75 -2.97 -10.31
C LEU A 71 7.62 -2.05 -11.17
N MET A 72 8.80 -2.50 -11.60
CA MET A 72 9.77 -1.63 -12.30
C MET A 72 9.39 -1.32 -13.75
N HIS A 73 8.50 -2.08 -14.38
CA HIS A 73 8.26 -2.00 -15.83
C HIS A 73 6.98 -1.26 -16.23
N GLN A 74 6.21 -0.74 -15.25
CA GLN A 74 4.90 -0.14 -15.53
C GLN A 74 4.47 0.82 -14.42
N PRO A 75 3.55 1.76 -14.69
CA PRO A 75 2.93 2.55 -13.64
C PRO A 75 2.14 1.65 -12.68
N VAL A 76 2.31 1.88 -11.38
CA VAL A 76 1.70 1.09 -10.30
C VAL A 76 0.70 1.95 -9.53
N ALA A 77 -0.55 1.51 -9.48
CA ALA A 77 -1.58 2.15 -8.67
C ALA A 77 -1.58 1.60 -7.24
N GLY A 78 -2.05 2.40 -6.32
CA GLY A 78 -2.35 2.03 -4.94
C GLY A 78 -3.20 3.11 -4.28
N HIS A 79 -3.69 2.86 -3.09
CA HIS A 79 -4.52 3.84 -2.37
C HIS A 79 -3.77 4.40 -1.17
N ASN A 80 -3.33 5.66 -1.23
CA ASN A 80 -2.31 6.28 -0.38
C ASN A 80 -0.93 5.65 -0.57
N VAL A 81 -0.46 5.63 -1.80
CA VAL A 81 0.76 4.91 -2.26
C VAL A 81 2.06 5.24 -1.52
N GLU A 82 2.09 6.24 -0.66
CA GLU A 82 3.27 6.51 0.18
C GLU A 82 3.61 5.32 1.07
N PHE A 83 2.61 4.54 1.50
CA PHE A 83 2.84 3.32 2.24
C PHE A 83 3.52 2.26 1.37
N GLU A 84 2.94 1.95 0.21
CA GLU A 84 3.47 0.98 -0.75
C GLU A 84 4.88 1.36 -1.19
N ALA A 85 5.11 2.63 -1.51
CA ALA A 85 6.41 3.13 -1.92
C ALA A 85 7.46 3.00 -0.80
N ARG A 86 7.10 3.27 0.46
CA ARG A 86 8.01 3.14 1.61
C ARG A 86 8.38 1.70 1.91
N VAL A 87 7.40 0.80 1.88
CA VAL A 87 7.65 -0.64 2.05
C VAL A 87 8.53 -1.14 0.92
N SER A 88 8.19 -0.84 -0.33
CA SER A 88 8.95 -1.24 -1.51
C SER A 88 10.41 -0.75 -1.45
N ASN A 89 10.63 0.53 -1.16
CA ASN A 89 11.98 1.11 -1.06
C ASN A 89 12.81 0.52 0.08
N LYS A 90 12.20 0.03 1.14
CA LYS A 90 12.93 -0.60 2.24
C LYS A 90 13.46 -1.98 1.86
N TYR A 91 12.72 -2.74 1.08
CA TYR A 91 13.01 -4.16 0.82
C TYR A 91 13.53 -4.45 -0.60
N MET A 92 13.33 -3.53 -1.53
CA MET A 92 13.71 -3.69 -2.93
C MET A 92 14.59 -2.54 -3.41
N GLN A 93 15.46 -2.81 -4.39
CA GLN A 93 16.34 -1.80 -4.98
C GLN A 93 15.64 -1.06 -6.12
N ASN A 94 16.06 0.18 -6.38
CA ASN A 94 15.63 1.00 -7.52
C ASN A 94 14.13 1.37 -7.56
N MET A 95 13.42 1.23 -6.44
CA MET A 95 11.98 1.54 -6.37
C MET A 95 11.67 3.04 -6.51
N ASP A 96 12.66 3.92 -6.36
CA ASP A 96 12.50 5.37 -6.62
C ASP A 96 12.16 5.67 -8.09
N SER A 97 12.44 4.75 -9.01
CA SER A 97 12.10 4.87 -10.44
C SER A 97 10.66 4.44 -10.76
N VAL A 98 9.97 3.79 -9.84
CA VAL A 98 8.59 3.35 -10.04
C VAL A 98 7.65 4.54 -10.15
N GLN A 99 6.84 4.54 -11.18
CA GLN A 99 5.81 5.56 -11.38
C GLN A 99 4.56 5.20 -10.58
N TRP A 100 4.45 5.76 -9.39
CA TRP A 100 3.30 5.55 -8.51
C TRP A 100 2.09 6.40 -8.92
N VAL A 101 0.89 5.82 -8.87
CA VAL A 101 -0.40 6.45 -9.11
C VAL A 101 -1.27 6.33 -7.87
N ASP A 102 -1.46 7.46 -7.16
CA ASP A 102 -2.24 7.50 -5.91
C ASP A 102 -3.72 7.68 -6.17
N THR A 103 -4.50 6.63 -5.98
CA THR A 103 -5.94 6.64 -6.22
C THR A 103 -6.72 7.42 -5.16
N ALA A 104 -6.18 7.64 -3.96
CA ALA A 104 -6.78 8.54 -2.99
C ALA A 104 -6.67 10.01 -3.44
N VAL A 105 -5.58 10.38 -4.11
CA VAL A 105 -5.41 11.70 -4.71
C VAL A 105 -6.32 11.85 -5.92
N LEU A 106 -6.39 10.85 -6.79
CA LEU A 106 -7.32 10.86 -7.94
C LEU A 106 -8.77 11.00 -7.48
N SER A 107 -9.19 10.26 -6.47
CA SER A 107 -10.55 10.35 -5.90
C SER A 107 -10.85 11.75 -5.39
N ARG A 108 -9.94 12.37 -4.62
CA ARG A 108 -10.12 13.74 -4.12
C ARG A 108 -10.16 14.75 -5.26
N HIS A 109 -9.37 14.60 -6.29
CA HIS A 109 -9.37 15.46 -7.46
C HIS A 109 -10.73 15.45 -8.18
N LEU A 110 -11.40 14.30 -8.20
CA LEU A 110 -12.75 14.14 -8.73
C LEU A 110 -13.87 14.55 -7.74
N GLY A 111 -13.53 15.15 -6.60
CA GLY A 111 -14.48 15.54 -5.56
C GLY A 111 -14.95 14.38 -4.68
N GLY A 112 -14.23 13.26 -4.70
CA GLY A 112 -14.53 12.06 -3.92
C GLY A 112 -13.81 11.99 -2.58
N SER A 113 -14.03 10.87 -1.89
CA SER A 113 -13.42 10.56 -0.61
C SER A 113 -11.99 10.05 -0.78
N SER A 114 -11.13 10.37 0.21
CA SER A 114 -9.81 9.74 0.33
C SER A 114 -9.84 8.35 0.99
N ALA A 115 -10.98 7.87 1.44
CA ALA A 115 -11.13 6.52 1.97
C ALA A 115 -11.57 5.58 0.84
N LEU A 116 -10.82 4.50 0.61
CA LEU A 116 -11.04 3.56 -0.50
C LEU A 116 -12.48 3.04 -0.56
N GLU A 117 -13.03 2.63 0.58
CA GLU A 117 -14.41 2.14 0.68
C GLU A 117 -15.44 3.16 0.16
N LYS A 118 -15.27 4.44 0.54
CA LYS A 118 -16.19 5.49 0.10
C LYS A 118 -15.99 5.89 -1.35
N ALA A 119 -14.73 5.95 -1.80
CA ALA A 119 -14.38 6.21 -3.19
C ALA A 119 -14.95 5.10 -4.09
N ALA A 120 -14.79 3.85 -3.70
CA ALA A 120 -15.32 2.71 -4.44
C ALA A 120 -16.84 2.81 -4.61
N VAL A 121 -17.60 3.09 -3.56
CA VAL A 121 -19.06 3.26 -3.63
C VAL A 121 -19.44 4.46 -4.52
N GLN A 122 -18.73 5.59 -4.39
CA GLN A 122 -19.01 6.82 -5.15
C GLN A 122 -18.82 6.59 -6.67
N PHE A 123 -17.80 5.85 -7.06
CA PHE A 123 -17.51 5.55 -8.46
C PHE A 123 -18.17 4.25 -8.95
N ARG A 124 -19.17 3.74 -8.22
CA ARG A 124 -19.96 2.53 -8.53
C ARG A 124 -19.15 1.26 -8.57
N GLN A 125 -18.10 1.19 -7.78
CA GLN A 125 -17.31 0.00 -7.57
C GLN A 125 -17.99 -0.92 -6.54
N GLU A 126 -17.49 -2.12 -6.40
CA GLU A 126 -17.94 -3.05 -5.37
C GLU A 126 -17.66 -2.49 -3.96
N LYS A 127 -18.54 -2.87 -3.01
CA LYS A 127 -18.31 -2.51 -1.61
C LYS A 127 -17.13 -3.29 -1.07
N LYS A 128 -16.28 -2.58 -0.31
CA LYS A 128 -15.25 -3.18 0.52
C LYS A 128 -15.89 -4.14 1.55
N LEU A 129 -15.19 -5.22 1.90
CA LEU A 129 -15.68 -6.18 2.91
C LEU A 129 -15.81 -5.50 4.28
N GLU A 130 -16.98 -5.59 4.91
CA GLU A 130 -17.23 -5.03 6.24
C GLU A 130 -16.35 -5.68 7.34
N THR A 131 -15.90 -6.92 7.10
CA THR A 131 -15.03 -7.69 8.01
C THR A 131 -13.58 -7.22 8.03
N GLY A 132 -13.16 -6.37 7.10
CA GLY A 132 -11.75 -5.97 6.93
C GLY A 132 -11.09 -5.43 8.21
N LYS A 133 -11.78 -4.59 8.99
CA LYS A 133 -11.24 -4.04 10.25
C LYS A 133 -10.91 -5.12 11.29
N ALA A 134 -11.73 -6.16 11.37
CA ALA A 134 -11.50 -7.28 12.29
C ALA A 134 -10.31 -8.13 11.85
N LEU A 135 -10.17 -8.36 10.54
CA LEU A 135 -9.06 -9.09 9.94
C LEU A 135 -7.74 -8.34 10.12
N ILE A 136 -7.69 -7.03 9.84
CA ILE A 136 -6.53 -6.18 10.11
C ILE A 136 -6.12 -6.26 11.58
N LYS A 137 -7.08 -6.10 12.50
CA LYS A 137 -6.77 -6.18 13.94
C LYS A 137 -6.20 -7.54 14.32
N LYS A 138 -6.76 -8.62 13.76
CA LYS A 138 -6.32 -9.99 14.05
C LYS A 138 -4.93 -10.27 13.53
N PHE A 139 -4.63 -9.90 12.28
CA PHE A 139 -3.40 -10.31 11.60
C PHE A 139 -2.29 -9.26 11.63
N CYS A 140 -2.64 -7.98 11.57
CA CYS A 140 -1.64 -6.90 11.55
C CYS A 140 -1.24 -6.39 12.96
N MET A 141 -2.04 -6.71 13.99
CA MET A 141 -1.83 -6.23 15.37
C MET A 141 -1.96 -7.34 16.44
N GLY A 142 -2.34 -8.54 16.07
CA GLY A 142 -2.66 -9.66 16.97
C GLY A 142 -1.46 -10.49 17.45
N GLY A 143 -0.24 -10.01 17.24
CA GLY A 143 1.00 -10.74 17.50
C GLY A 143 1.55 -11.41 16.24
N LEU A 144 2.87 -11.29 16.06
CA LEU A 144 3.56 -11.91 14.92
C LEU A 144 3.48 -13.43 15.03
N LYS A 145 3.18 -14.07 13.92
CA LYS A 145 3.09 -15.53 13.77
C LYS A 145 4.05 -15.99 12.68
N THR A 146 4.37 -17.28 12.64
CA THR A 146 5.11 -17.87 11.52
C THR A 146 4.22 -17.97 10.27
N TYR A 147 4.85 -18.15 9.12
CA TYR A 147 4.16 -18.37 7.84
C TYR A 147 3.11 -19.49 7.96
N GLU A 148 3.50 -20.66 8.50
CA GLU A 148 2.60 -21.80 8.69
C GLU A 148 1.43 -21.49 9.63
N GLN A 149 1.68 -20.74 10.72
CA GLN A 149 0.64 -20.34 11.66
C GLN A 149 -0.38 -19.38 11.03
N TYR A 150 0.07 -18.48 10.15
CA TYR A 150 -0.84 -17.62 9.41
C TYR A 150 -1.69 -18.43 8.43
N LEU A 151 -1.08 -19.26 7.59
CA LEU A 151 -1.79 -20.04 6.60
C LEU A 151 -2.76 -21.07 7.19
N SER A 152 -2.48 -21.58 8.37
CA SER A 152 -3.38 -22.51 9.08
C SER A 152 -4.56 -21.85 9.78
N ASP A 153 -4.57 -20.50 9.90
CA ASP A 153 -5.68 -19.77 10.50
C ASP A 153 -6.88 -19.74 9.53
N HIS A 154 -8.07 -20.12 10.02
CA HIS A 154 -9.28 -20.24 9.19
C HIS A 154 -9.74 -18.91 8.56
N ASP A 155 -9.32 -17.75 9.10
CA ASP A 155 -9.66 -16.45 8.56
C ASP A 155 -8.60 -15.93 7.56
N TRP A 156 -7.47 -16.65 7.38
CA TRP A 156 -6.38 -16.17 6.52
C TRP A 156 -6.81 -15.97 5.07
N ALA A 157 -7.54 -16.93 4.51
CA ALA A 157 -8.06 -16.82 3.15
C ALA A 157 -9.00 -15.60 2.97
N ALA A 158 -9.80 -15.29 4.00
CA ALA A 158 -10.63 -14.08 3.99
C ALA A 158 -9.81 -12.80 4.07
N PHE A 159 -8.67 -12.82 4.78
CA PHE A 159 -7.75 -11.69 4.86
C PHE A 159 -7.02 -11.47 3.52
N GLU A 160 -6.56 -12.53 2.88
CA GLU A 160 -5.99 -12.44 1.53
C GLU A 160 -6.99 -11.90 0.51
N PHE A 161 -8.24 -12.36 0.57
CA PHE A 161 -9.30 -11.88 -0.31
C PHE A 161 -9.64 -10.41 -0.05
N TYR A 162 -9.58 -9.96 1.21
CA TYR A 162 -9.74 -8.55 1.56
C TYR A 162 -8.68 -7.67 0.87
N CYS A 163 -7.40 -8.01 0.97
CA CYS A 163 -6.31 -7.31 0.31
C CYS A 163 -6.42 -7.36 -1.23
N GLU A 164 -6.87 -8.51 -1.78
CA GLU A 164 -7.13 -8.64 -3.22
C GLU A 164 -8.19 -7.64 -3.71
N ILE A 165 -9.28 -7.47 -2.95
CA ILE A 165 -10.31 -6.47 -3.27
C ILE A 165 -9.74 -5.07 -3.22
N ASP A 166 -8.91 -4.73 -2.23
CA ASP A 166 -8.30 -3.41 -2.09
C ASP A 166 -7.35 -3.10 -3.26
N ALA A 167 -6.53 -4.06 -3.69
CA ALA A 167 -5.68 -3.91 -4.87
C ALA A 167 -6.52 -3.73 -6.16
N ARG A 168 -7.54 -4.56 -6.37
CA ARG A 168 -8.43 -4.47 -7.53
C ARG A 168 -9.20 -3.14 -7.57
N LEU A 169 -9.78 -2.70 -6.45
CA LEU A 169 -10.48 -1.42 -6.37
C LEU A 169 -9.54 -0.24 -6.65
N SER A 170 -8.29 -0.30 -6.18
CA SER A 170 -7.28 0.69 -6.49
C SER A 170 -6.95 0.73 -7.98
N TRP A 171 -6.83 -0.43 -8.63
CA TRP A 171 -6.66 -0.51 -10.08
C TRP A 171 -7.84 0.10 -10.83
N GLU A 172 -9.07 -0.28 -10.49
CA GLU A 172 -10.28 0.21 -11.11
C GLU A 172 -10.40 1.74 -10.98
N LEU A 173 -10.16 2.29 -9.78
CA LEU A 173 -10.17 3.74 -9.56
C LEU A 173 -9.12 4.48 -10.43
N ALA A 174 -7.96 3.89 -10.64
CA ALA A 174 -6.92 4.47 -11.47
C ALA A 174 -7.28 4.52 -12.96
N GLN A 175 -8.27 3.73 -13.43
CA GLN A 175 -8.74 3.77 -14.81
C GLN A 175 -9.71 4.94 -15.09
N TYR A 176 -10.31 5.54 -14.05
CA TYR A 176 -11.29 6.61 -14.24
C TYR A 176 -10.70 7.93 -14.67
N HIS A 177 -9.52 8.26 -14.19
CA HIS A 177 -8.93 9.57 -14.41
C HIS A 177 -7.41 9.54 -14.23
N SER A 178 -6.75 10.50 -14.86
CA SER A 178 -5.33 10.79 -14.64
C SER A 178 -5.16 12.25 -14.26
N LEU A 179 -4.21 12.56 -13.38
CA LEU A 179 -3.86 13.94 -13.07
C LEU A 179 -3.32 14.64 -14.32
N SER A 180 -3.65 15.91 -14.50
CA SER A 180 -2.96 16.75 -15.47
C SER A 180 -1.47 16.84 -15.13
N GLN A 181 -0.65 17.23 -16.11
CA GLN A 181 0.80 17.39 -15.91
C GLN A 181 1.14 18.35 -14.76
N THR A 182 0.35 19.43 -14.62
CA THR A 182 0.50 20.42 -13.55
C THR A 182 0.17 19.82 -12.18
N GLU A 183 -0.93 19.11 -12.06
CA GLU A 183 -1.36 18.48 -10.82
C GLU A 183 -0.42 17.35 -10.38
N ALA A 184 0.04 16.53 -11.32
CA ALA A 184 1.05 15.51 -11.05
C ALA A 184 2.36 16.15 -10.53
N ARG A 185 2.75 17.32 -11.07
CA ARG A 185 3.91 18.05 -10.57
C ARG A 185 3.68 18.57 -9.15
N PHE A 186 2.52 19.12 -8.84
CA PHE A 186 2.19 19.54 -7.47
C PHE A 186 2.15 18.38 -6.49
N TYR A 187 1.57 17.25 -6.89
CA TYR A 187 1.59 16.03 -6.09
C TYR A 187 3.02 15.59 -5.77
N ASN A 188 3.88 15.51 -6.77
CA ASN A 188 5.29 15.08 -6.60
C ASN A 188 6.06 16.05 -5.67
N ILE A 189 5.85 17.37 -5.80
CA ILE A 189 6.46 18.36 -4.91
C ILE A 189 5.98 18.15 -3.47
N THR A 190 4.67 18.00 -3.27
CA THR A 190 4.09 17.79 -1.94
C THR A 190 4.61 16.50 -1.30
N THR A 191 4.70 15.42 -2.07
CA THR A 191 5.27 14.14 -1.63
C THR A 191 6.74 14.29 -1.23
N ALA A 192 7.54 15.00 -2.05
CA ALA A 192 8.94 15.26 -1.72
C ALA A 192 9.08 16.10 -0.44
N MET A 193 8.26 17.13 -0.27
CA MET A 193 8.24 17.95 0.95
C MET A 193 7.88 17.12 2.19
N ASN A 194 6.87 16.26 2.09
CA ASN A 194 6.47 15.37 3.19
C ASN A 194 7.57 14.38 3.57
N ARG A 195 8.31 13.87 2.59
CA ARG A 195 9.44 12.96 2.83
C ARG A 195 10.63 13.66 3.46
N THR A 196 10.92 14.91 3.09
CA THR A 196 12.00 15.70 3.67
C THR A 196 11.66 16.12 5.09
N GLY A 197 10.39 16.42 5.37
CA GLY A 197 9.92 16.95 6.64
C GLY A 197 10.39 18.39 6.90
N TRP A 198 10.26 18.82 8.14
CA TRP A 198 10.70 20.13 8.63
C TRP A 198 11.79 19.94 9.66
N TYR A 199 12.82 20.77 9.61
CA TYR A 199 13.78 20.85 10.69
C TYR A 199 13.09 21.40 11.95
N VAL A 200 13.23 20.69 13.06
CA VAL A 200 12.76 21.12 14.37
C VAL A 200 13.96 21.13 15.30
N ASP A 201 14.29 22.29 15.87
CA ASP A 201 15.28 22.39 16.93
C ASP A 201 14.68 21.83 18.23
N VAL A 202 14.93 20.55 18.47
CA VAL A 202 14.40 19.85 19.64
C VAL A 202 14.90 20.45 20.95
N ALA A 203 16.13 20.95 20.99
CA ALA A 203 16.71 21.56 22.19
C ALA A 203 15.97 22.86 22.54
N GLU A 204 15.66 23.68 21.55
CA GLU A 204 14.92 24.91 21.76
C GLU A 204 13.46 24.65 22.16
N VAL A 205 12.81 23.65 21.53
CA VAL A 205 11.44 23.23 21.93
C VAL A 205 11.40 22.74 23.37
N GLN A 206 12.42 21.99 23.82
CA GLN A 206 12.48 21.52 25.21
C GLN A 206 12.68 22.65 26.23
N LEU A 207 13.30 23.75 25.83
CA LEU A 207 13.46 24.96 26.68
C LEU A 207 12.14 25.77 26.80
N MET A 208 11.18 25.55 25.89
CA MET A 208 9.87 26.23 25.89
C MET A 208 8.80 25.50 26.71
N GLN A 209 9.08 24.31 27.22
CA GLN A 209 8.19 23.51 28.09
C GLN A 209 8.49 23.76 29.57
#